data_e253351d5353e6138613d48e304da462
#
_entry.id   e253351d5353e6138613d48e304da462
#
_cell.length_a   1.000
_cell.length_b   1.000
_cell.length_c   1.000
_cell.angle_alpha   90.00
_cell.angle_beta   90.00
_cell.angle_gamma   90.00
#
_symmetry.space_group_name_H-M   'P 1'
#
loop_
_entity.id
_entity.type
_entity.pdbx_description
1 polymer ?
#
loop_
_entity_poly.entity_id
_entity_poly.type
_entity_poly.pdbx_seq_one_letter_code
_entity_poly.pdbx_strand_id
1 'polypeptide(L)'
;KFAYCSHRHTPFRLDEGTPGVVVGKEGGYIAFDIFNEYAQHGCYCAKEVVIRTIDEILGKNKTLDTNLQSAGVVSLNEQKEKSRYVLHTLYATPIKRGSGSGSVEVIEDLLPVCDTKFSIKIDKEVKSVVLVPQNENVDFTYENGTLNFTIKQFTCKQVVVINY
;
A
#
# COMPACT_ATOMS: atom_id res chain seq x y z
N LYS A 1 16.69 -16.02 -2.55
CA LYS A 1 16.22 -17.42 -2.40
C LYS A 1 15.68 -17.59 -1.00
N PHE A 2 14.40 -17.99 -0.90
CA PHE A 2 13.83 -18.47 0.36
C PHE A 2 13.88 -19.98 0.32
N ALA A 3 14.55 -20.60 1.28
CA ALA A 3 14.53 -22.04 1.46
C ALA A 3 13.48 -22.36 2.54
N TYR A 4 12.59 -23.26 2.22
CA TYR A 4 11.60 -23.76 3.17
C TYR A 4 12.21 -24.90 4.00
N CYS A 5 12.13 -24.78 5.31
CA CYS A 5 12.46 -25.87 6.22
C CYS A 5 11.15 -26.48 6.73
N SER A 6 10.83 -27.70 6.32
CA SER A 6 9.58 -28.38 6.70
C SER A 6 9.58 -28.94 8.12
N HIS A 7 10.72 -28.90 8.82
CA HIS A 7 10.87 -29.46 10.15
C HIS A 7 11.52 -28.48 11.13
N ARG A 8 10.92 -28.34 12.31
CA ARG A 8 11.38 -27.47 13.40
C ARG A 8 12.83 -27.74 13.88
N HIS A 9 13.36 -28.92 13.61
CA HIS A 9 14.68 -29.38 14.05
C HIS A 9 15.66 -29.70 12.90
N THR A 10 15.27 -29.44 11.67
CA THR A 10 16.13 -29.65 10.52
C THR A 10 17.08 -28.47 10.37
N PRO A 11 18.41 -28.66 10.28
CA PRO A 11 19.33 -27.57 10.01
C PRO A 11 18.97 -26.91 8.69
N PHE A 12 18.96 -25.58 8.69
CA PHE A 12 18.70 -24.79 7.50
C PHE A 12 19.87 -24.92 6.52
N ARG A 13 19.60 -25.48 5.35
CA ARG A 13 20.55 -25.59 4.26
C ARG A 13 20.16 -24.68 3.12
N LEU A 14 20.98 -23.67 2.86
CA LEU A 14 20.76 -22.69 1.78
C LEU A 14 21.00 -23.27 0.38
N ASP A 15 21.76 -24.35 0.28
CA ASP A 15 22.22 -24.95 -0.95
C ASP A 15 21.31 -26.04 -1.53
N GLU A 16 20.44 -26.61 -0.72
CA GLU A 16 19.56 -27.73 -1.09
C GLU A 16 18.06 -27.34 -1.18
N GLY A 17 17.71 -26.08 -1.04
CA GLY A 17 16.31 -25.62 -1.02
C GLY A 17 15.70 -25.48 -2.41
N THR A 18 14.44 -25.90 -2.55
CA THR A 18 13.59 -25.48 -3.67
C THR A 18 13.22 -24.02 -3.53
N PRO A 19 13.03 -23.26 -4.63
CA PRO A 19 12.64 -21.86 -4.53
C PRO A 19 11.24 -21.74 -3.90
N GLY A 20 11.14 -21.01 -2.79
CA GLY A 20 9.87 -20.71 -2.12
C GLY A 20 9.05 -19.64 -2.81
N VAL A 21 9.69 -18.80 -3.63
CA VAL A 21 9.05 -17.77 -4.45
C VAL A 21 9.67 -17.76 -5.84
N VAL A 22 8.83 -17.77 -6.86
CA VAL A 22 9.24 -17.68 -8.26
C VAL A 22 8.45 -16.57 -8.93
N VAL A 23 9.14 -15.67 -9.63
CA VAL A 23 8.52 -14.58 -10.40
C VAL A 23 8.87 -14.79 -11.87
N GLY A 24 7.83 -14.81 -12.71
CA GLY A 24 7.93 -14.88 -14.17
C GLY A 24 7.32 -13.65 -14.83
N LYS A 25 7.27 -13.66 -16.16
CA LYS A 25 6.69 -12.55 -16.94
C LYS A 25 5.20 -12.36 -16.70
N GLU A 26 4.47 -13.45 -16.47
CA GLU A 26 3.00 -13.47 -16.37
C GLU A 26 2.50 -13.43 -14.91
N GLY A 27 3.39 -13.53 -13.92
CA GLY A 27 3.00 -13.53 -12.53
C GLY A 27 4.03 -14.13 -11.58
N GLY A 28 3.66 -14.24 -10.30
CA GLY A 28 4.48 -14.83 -9.25
C GLY A 28 3.80 -16.01 -8.56
N TYR A 29 4.59 -16.95 -8.11
CA TYR A 29 4.14 -18.11 -7.34
C TYR A 29 4.86 -18.13 -5.98
N ILE A 30 4.10 -18.26 -4.90
CA ILE A 30 4.62 -18.43 -3.53
C ILE A 30 4.20 -19.84 -3.08
N ALA A 31 5.18 -20.68 -2.75
CA ALA A 31 5.03 -22.11 -2.51
C ALA A 31 4.50 -22.48 -1.11
N PHE A 32 4.13 -21.50 -0.29
CA PHE A 32 3.67 -21.72 1.08
C PHE A 32 2.49 -20.78 1.43
N ASP A 33 1.76 -21.11 2.49
CA ASP A 33 0.57 -20.37 2.92
C ASP A 33 0.92 -19.05 3.63
N ILE A 34 1.50 -18.14 2.85
CA ILE A 34 2.09 -16.88 3.34
C ILE A 34 1.05 -15.94 3.98
N PHE A 35 -0.18 -15.94 3.48
CA PHE A 35 -1.24 -15.09 4.02
C PHE A 35 -1.73 -15.57 5.37
N ASN A 36 -1.85 -16.89 5.56
CA ASN A 36 -2.20 -17.48 6.84
C ASN A 36 -1.07 -17.29 7.86
N GLU A 37 0.19 -17.46 7.45
CA GLU A 37 1.35 -17.16 8.30
C GLU A 37 1.34 -15.69 8.78
N TYR A 38 1.02 -14.76 7.90
CA TYR A 38 0.88 -13.36 8.30
C TYR A 38 -0.31 -13.13 9.24
N ALA A 39 -1.47 -13.72 8.94
CA ALA A 39 -2.69 -13.54 9.72
C ALA A 39 -2.60 -14.16 11.12
N GLN A 40 -1.98 -15.35 11.25
CA GLN A 40 -1.91 -16.09 12.53
C GLN A 40 -0.75 -15.61 13.42
N HIS A 41 0.38 -15.27 12.83
CA HIS A 41 1.63 -15.03 13.55
C HIS A 41 2.14 -13.58 13.44
N GLY A 42 1.51 -12.75 12.61
CA GLY A 42 1.95 -11.37 12.38
C GLY A 42 3.36 -11.27 11.78
N CYS A 43 3.78 -12.29 11.03
CA CYS A 43 5.15 -12.38 10.51
C CYS A 43 5.43 -11.27 9.49
N TYR A 44 6.18 -10.25 9.89
CA TYR A 44 6.53 -9.12 9.02
C TYR A 44 7.25 -9.56 7.75
N CYS A 45 8.11 -10.59 7.83
CA CYS A 45 8.80 -11.13 6.67
C CYS A 45 7.84 -11.66 5.59
N ALA A 46 6.71 -12.25 6.00
CA ALA A 46 5.69 -12.72 5.06
C ALA A 46 5.10 -11.55 4.24
N LYS A 47 4.77 -10.44 4.92
CA LYS A 47 4.31 -9.21 4.25
C LYS A 47 5.35 -8.68 3.25
N GLU A 48 6.62 -8.59 3.66
CA GLU A 48 7.71 -8.11 2.79
C GLU A 48 7.90 -9.00 1.55
N VAL A 49 7.77 -10.31 1.68
CA VAL A 49 7.86 -11.24 0.55
C VAL A 49 6.75 -10.97 -0.46
N VAL A 50 5.50 -10.78 0.00
CA VAL A 50 4.36 -10.47 -0.87
C VAL A 50 4.58 -9.15 -1.58
N ILE A 51 4.94 -8.08 -0.85
CA ILE A 51 5.16 -6.75 -1.42
C ILE A 51 6.26 -6.80 -2.50
N ARG A 52 7.41 -7.40 -2.20
CA ARG A 52 8.52 -7.53 -3.17
C ARG A 52 8.13 -8.36 -4.38
N THR A 53 7.34 -9.40 -4.20
CA THR A 53 6.83 -10.21 -5.32
C THR A 53 5.94 -9.37 -6.24
N ILE A 54 5.04 -8.57 -5.67
CA ILE A 54 4.17 -7.65 -6.41
C ILE A 54 5.00 -6.57 -7.11
N ASP A 55 5.95 -5.96 -6.42
CA ASP A 55 6.81 -4.92 -6.98
C ASP A 55 7.66 -5.45 -8.15
N GLU A 56 8.15 -6.68 -8.07
CA GLU A 56 8.89 -7.33 -9.17
C GLU A 56 7.99 -7.58 -10.39
N ILE A 57 6.74 -8.02 -10.18
CA ILE A 57 5.78 -8.25 -11.26
C ILE A 57 5.35 -6.95 -11.92
N LEU A 58 5.01 -5.93 -11.13
CA LEU A 58 4.54 -4.64 -11.64
C LEU A 58 5.69 -3.83 -12.26
N GLY A 59 6.89 -3.91 -11.69
CA GLY A 59 8.04 -3.16 -12.15
C GLY A 59 7.72 -1.67 -12.33
N LYS A 60 7.94 -1.18 -13.54
CA LYS A 60 7.64 0.23 -13.89
C LYS A 60 6.15 0.51 -14.12
N ASN A 61 5.28 -0.49 -14.09
CA ASN A 61 3.84 -0.32 -14.38
C ASN A 61 3.00 0.05 -13.16
N LYS A 62 3.62 0.22 -12.02
CA LYS A 62 2.94 0.69 -10.80
C LYS A 62 2.29 2.07 -11.04
N THR A 63 0.97 2.14 -10.88
CA THR A 63 0.20 3.37 -11.15
C THR A 63 0.29 4.38 -10.03
N LEU A 64 0.32 3.91 -8.78
CA LEU A 64 0.34 4.76 -7.59
C LEU A 64 1.38 4.23 -6.60
N ASP A 65 2.16 5.14 -6.03
CA ASP A 65 3.07 4.88 -4.93
C ASP A 65 2.87 5.90 -3.82
N THR A 66 3.03 5.47 -2.56
CA THR A 66 2.82 6.32 -1.38
C THR A 66 3.61 5.80 -0.19
N ASN A 67 4.00 6.71 0.71
CA ASN A 67 4.55 6.37 2.02
C ASN A 67 3.48 6.25 3.11
N LEU A 68 2.18 6.19 2.75
CA LEU A 68 1.12 5.99 3.72
C LEU A 68 1.37 4.70 4.52
N GLN A 69 1.16 4.77 5.82
CA GLN A 69 1.37 3.65 6.72
C GLN A 69 0.47 2.46 6.39
N SER A 70 0.90 1.25 6.76
CA SER A 70 0.30 -0.02 6.32
C SER A 70 -1.18 -0.23 6.66
N ALA A 71 -1.71 0.44 7.68
CA ALA A 71 -3.13 0.42 8.00
C ALA A 71 -3.96 1.37 7.10
N GLY A 72 -3.29 2.13 6.24
CA GLY A 72 -3.95 3.06 5.33
C GLY A 72 -4.50 2.38 4.09
N VAL A 73 -5.57 2.95 3.58
CA VAL A 73 -6.21 2.54 2.32
C VAL A 73 -6.21 3.73 1.37
N VAL A 74 -5.80 3.48 0.14
CA VAL A 74 -5.80 4.48 -0.94
C VAL A 74 -6.61 3.94 -2.12
N SER A 75 -7.48 4.77 -2.68
CA SER A 75 -8.14 4.48 -3.95
C SER A 75 -8.08 5.67 -4.88
N LEU A 76 -7.81 5.40 -6.16
CA LEU A 76 -7.75 6.40 -7.22
C LEU A 76 -8.84 6.07 -8.26
N ASN A 77 -9.74 7.02 -8.50
CA ASN A 77 -10.83 6.87 -9.45
C ASN A 77 -10.80 7.99 -10.48
N GLU A 78 -10.98 7.66 -11.75
CA GLU A 78 -11.13 8.63 -12.82
C GLU A 78 -12.60 8.99 -13.03
N GLN A 79 -12.90 10.28 -13.09
CA GLN A 79 -14.19 10.83 -13.47
C GLN A 79 -14.06 11.56 -14.81
N LYS A 80 -14.12 10.79 -15.91
CA LYS A 80 -13.87 11.27 -17.29
C LYS A 80 -14.76 12.45 -17.68
N GLU A 81 -16.03 12.38 -17.33
CA GLU A 81 -17.03 13.45 -17.62
C GLU A 81 -16.69 14.79 -16.94
N LYS A 82 -15.90 14.74 -15.88
CA LYS A 82 -15.49 15.92 -15.11
C LYS A 82 -13.99 16.25 -15.31
N SER A 83 -13.32 15.55 -16.21
CA SER A 83 -11.88 15.71 -16.49
C SER A 83 -11.04 15.73 -15.22
N ARG A 84 -11.22 14.74 -14.34
CA ARG A 84 -10.50 14.67 -13.07
C ARG A 84 -10.30 13.25 -12.55
N TYR A 85 -9.27 13.09 -11.76
CA TYR A 85 -9.12 11.96 -10.85
C TYR A 85 -9.53 12.36 -9.42
N VAL A 86 -10.02 11.41 -8.66
CA VAL A 86 -10.34 11.57 -7.25
C VAL A 86 -9.57 10.51 -6.47
N LEU A 87 -8.65 10.96 -5.63
CA LEU A 87 -7.87 10.14 -4.71
C LEU A 87 -8.53 10.19 -3.34
N HIS A 88 -8.87 9.03 -2.80
CA HIS A 88 -9.33 8.88 -1.42
C HIS A 88 -8.21 8.25 -0.60
N THR A 89 -7.91 8.85 0.52
CA THR A 89 -6.95 8.34 1.50
C THR A 89 -7.66 8.17 2.83
N LEU A 90 -7.56 6.98 3.39
CA LEU A 90 -8.14 6.64 4.69
C LEU A 90 -7.06 6.03 5.58
N TYR A 91 -6.98 6.46 6.82
CA TYR A 91 -6.09 5.89 7.82
C TYR A 91 -6.74 5.87 9.19
N ALA A 92 -6.78 4.69 9.80
CA ALA A 92 -7.14 4.52 11.19
C ALA A 92 -6.40 3.30 11.74
N THR A 93 -5.98 3.38 13.00
CA THR A 93 -5.30 2.27 13.68
C THR A 93 -6.25 1.63 14.68
N PRO A 94 -6.81 0.45 14.39
CA PRO A 94 -7.60 -0.27 15.36
C PRO A 94 -6.71 -0.82 16.47
N ILE A 95 -7.24 -0.82 17.69
CA ILE A 95 -6.62 -1.40 18.88
C ILE A 95 -7.48 -2.58 19.33
N LYS A 96 -6.83 -3.71 19.57
CA LYS A 96 -7.53 -4.89 20.09
C LYS A 96 -7.80 -4.71 21.58
N ARG A 97 -9.07 -4.83 21.97
CA ARG A 97 -9.53 -4.82 23.35
C ARG A 97 -10.21 -6.13 23.71
N GLY A 98 -10.20 -6.49 25.01
CA GLY A 98 -10.72 -7.77 25.48
C GLY A 98 -9.77 -8.94 25.22
N SER A 99 -10.22 -10.14 25.53
CA SER A 99 -9.44 -11.37 25.38
C SER A 99 -10.31 -12.53 24.87
N GLY A 100 -9.66 -13.52 24.25
CA GLY A 100 -10.34 -14.71 23.74
C GLY A 100 -11.44 -14.39 22.73
N SER A 101 -12.56 -15.08 22.81
CA SER A 101 -13.72 -14.90 21.93
C SER A 101 -14.46 -13.56 22.12
N GLY A 102 -14.18 -12.84 23.20
CA GLY A 102 -14.74 -11.51 23.45
C GLY A 102 -13.84 -10.35 22.99
N SER A 103 -12.76 -10.63 22.26
CA SER A 103 -11.91 -9.57 21.75
C SER A 103 -12.57 -8.82 20.58
N VAL A 104 -12.46 -7.49 20.61
CA VAL A 104 -12.96 -6.59 19.57
C VAL A 104 -11.84 -5.65 19.12
N GLU A 105 -11.91 -5.20 17.87
CA GLU A 105 -11.06 -4.13 17.37
C GLU A 105 -11.83 -2.82 17.41
N VAL A 106 -11.27 -1.81 18.04
CA VAL A 106 -11.87 -0.48 18.20
C VAL A 106 -10.89 0.60 17.79
N ILE A 107 -11.41 1.67 17.18
CA ILE A 107 -10.65 2.87 16.91
C ILE A 107 -10.95 3.84 18.03
N GLU A 108 -10.04 3.96 19.01
CA GLU A 108 -10.21 4.86 20.16
C GLU A 108 -9.73 6.28 19.84
N ASP A 109 -8.63 6.38 19.10
CA ASP A 109 -8.00 7.66 18.77
C ASP A 109 -7.78 7.79 17.27
N LEU A 110 -8.04 8.97 16.75
CA LEU A 110 -7.73 9.35 15.38
C LEU A 110 -6.47 10.21 15.39
N LEU A 111 -5.33 9.57 15.18
CA LEU A 111 -4.04 10.24 15.13
C LEU A 111 -3.86 10.98 13.79
N PRO A 112 -3.25 12.18 13.80
CA PRO A 112 -2.91 12.86 12.57
C PRO A 112 -1.80 12.13 11.82
N VAL A 113 -1.97 12.01 10.51
CA VAL A 113 -0.94 11.50 9.58
C VAL A 113 -0.29 12.70 8.90
N CYS A 114 1.03 12.77 8.97
CA CYS A 114 1.79 13.89 8.44
C CYS A 114 2.63 13.47 7.24
N ASP A 115 2.89 14.44 6.34
CA ASP A 115 3.83 14.33 5.22
C ASP A 115 3.60 13.09 4.33
N THR A 116 2.32 12.83 4.01
CA THR A 116 1.95 11.73 3.14
C THR A 116 2.23 12.10 1.69
N LYS A 117 3.19 11.40 1.10
CA LYS A 117 3.64 11.59 -0.28
C LYS A 117 2.89 10.68 -1.23
N PHE A 118 2.57 11.19 -2.40
CA PHE A 118 1.98 10.44 -3.50
C PHE A 118 2.76 10.65 -4.77
N SER A 119 3.00 9.55 -5.50
CA SER A 119 3.52 9.52 -6.85
C SER A 119 2.54 8.75 -7.72
N ILE A 120 1.94 9.40 -8.69
CA ILE A 120 0.83 8.84 -9.49
C ILE A 120 1.15 8.99 -10.97
N LYS A 121 1.06 7.90 -11.73
CA LYS A 121 1.15 7.95 -13.19
C LYS A 121 -0.17 8.41 -13.78
N ILE A 122 -0.14 9.50 -14.51
CA ILE A 122 -1.27 10.11 -15.20
C ILE A 122 -0.79 10.47 -16.60
N ASP A 123 -1.49 10.00 -17.62
CA ASP A 123 -1.19 10.26 -19.03
C ASP A 123 -1.71 11.62 -19.54
N LYS A 124 -2.34 12.39 -18.67
CA LYS A 124 -2.99 13.68 -18.98
C LYS A 124 -2.33 14.80 -18.21
N GLU A 125 -2.21 15.97 -18.84
CA GLU A 125 -1.62 17.15 -18.22
C GLU A 125 -2.42 17.61 -17.00
N VAL A 126 -1.79 17.58 -15.84
CA VAL A 126 -2.41 17.97 -14.55
C VAL A 126 -2.40 19.49 -14.42
N LYS A 127 -3.59 20.07 -14.20
CA LYS A 127 -3.80 21.52 -14.03
C LYS A 127 -3.85 21.96 -12.58
N SER A 128 -4.42 21.15 -11.71
CA SER A 128 -4.51 21.46 -10.29
C SER A 128 -4.69 20.23 -9.42
N VAL A 129 -4.21 20.31 -8.18
CA VAL A 129 -4.39 19.32 -7.12
C VAL A 129 -5.03 20.03 -5.94
N VAL A 130 -6.21 19.58 -5.50
CA VAL A 130 -7.03 20.28 -4.50
C VAL A 130 -7.48 19.33 -3.40
N LEU A 131 -7.28 19.71 -2.13
CA LEU A 131 -7.83 19.00 -0.98
C LEU A 131 -9.32 19.33 -0.81
N VAL A 132 -10.14 18.32 -0.60
CA VAL A 132 -11.58 18.45 -0.42
C VAL A 132 -11.98 17.81 0.91
N PRO A 133 -12.82 18.44 1.75
CA PRO A 133 -13.68 19.61 1.48
C PRO A 133 -13.04 20.99 1.70
N GLN A 134 -11.75 21.04 2.12
CA GLN A 134 -11.07 22.29 2.48
C GLN A 134 -10.99 23.30 1.33
N ASN A 135 -11.02 22.83 0.09
CA ASN A 135 -10.81 23.61 -1.12
C ASN A 135 -9.43 24.30 -1.16
N GLU A 136 -8.40 23.60 -0.65
CA GLU A 136 -7.02 24.07 -0.59
C GLU A 136 -6.21 23.50 -1.75
N ASN A 137 -5.48 24.36 -2.45
CA ASN A 137 -4.53 23.92 -3.48
C ASN A 137 -3.29 23.29 -2.82
N VAL A 138 -2.82 22.23 -3.45
CA VAL A 138 -1.58 21.53 -3.06
C VAL A 138 -0.52 21.78 -4.12
N ASP A 139 0.68 22.14 -3.69
CA ASP A 139 1.83 22.23 -4.57
C ASP A 139 2.17 20.85 -5.11
N PHE A 140 2.43 20.75 -6.41
CA PHE A 140 2.76 19.51 -7.08
C PHE A 140 3.82 19.71 -8.15
N THR A 141 4.45 18.62 -8.53
CA THR A 141 5.25 18.51 -9.74
C THR A 141 4.63 17.51 -10.70
N TYR A 142 4.64 17.80 -11.99
CA TYR A 142 4.19 16.89 -13.01
C TYR A 142 5.24 16.80 -14.12
N GLU A 143 5.91 15.66 -14.20
CA GLU A 143 7.01 15.42 -15.11
C GLU A 143 6.93 14.01 -15.69
N ASN A 144 7.12 13.87 -16.99
CA ASN A 144 7.16 12.58 -17.69
C ASN A 144 5.94 11.67 -17.39
N GLY A 145 4.73 12.27 -17.27
CA GLY A 145 3.52 11.53 -16.96
C GLY A 145 3.40 11.06 -15.50
N THR A 146 4.20 11.65 -14.61
CA THR A 146 4.18 11.34 -13.19
C THR A 146 3.87 12.60 -12.38
N LEU A 147 2.77 12.54 -11.64
CA LEU A 147 2.35 13.56 -10.67
C LEU A 147 2.92 13.23 -9.31
N ASN A 148 3.59 14.20 -8.67
CA ASN A 148 4.06 14.07 -7.29
C ASN A 148 3.52 15.23 -6.44
N PHE A 149 3.00 14.92 -5.26
CA PHE A 149 2.55 15.90 -4.28
C PHE A 149 2.60 15.31 -2.85
N THR A 150 2.45 16.21 -1.86
CA THR A 150 2.47 15.82 -0.45
C THR A 150 1.27 16.42 0.28
N ILE A 151 0.51 15.58 0.98
CA ILE A 151 -0.49 16.04 1.95
C ILE A 151 0.24 16.29 3.26
N LYS A 152 0.27 17.55 3.71
CA LYS A 152 1.02 17.93 4.92
C LYS A 152 0.48 17.24 6.17
N GLN A 153 -0.84 17.23 6.33
CA GLN A 153 -1.50 16.57 7.45
C GLN A 153 -2.96 16.27 7.14
N PHE A 154 -3.44 15.13 7.59
CA PHE A 154 -4.86 14.82 7.64
C PHE A 154 -5.18 13.90 8.84
N THR A 155 -6.46 13.82 9.20
CA THR A 155 -6.93 12.92 10.26
C THR A 155 -8.03 12.03 9.69
N CYS A 156 -7.87 10.72 9.85
CA CYS A 156 -8.76 9.68 9.40
C CYS A 156 -8.92 9.62 7.86
N LYS A 157 -9.37 10.68 7.22
CA LYS A 157 -9.71 10.70 5.79
C LYS A 157 -9.30 12.00 5.13
N GLN A 158 -8.77 11.88 3.91
CA GLN A 158 -8.57 13.02 3.02
C GLN A 158 -8.97 12.64 1.60
N VAL A 159 -9.65 13.55 0.92
CA VAL A 159 -9.96 13.44 -0.50
C VAL A 159 -9.13 14.48 -1.26
N VAL A 160 -8.55 14.06 -2.38
CA VAL A 160 -7.80 14.93 -3.28
C VAL A 160 -8.42 14.86 -4.66
N VAL A 161 -8.73 16.02 -5.22
CA VAL A 161 -9.19 16.16 -6.60
C VAL A 161 -8.03 16.62 -7.47
N ILE A 162 -7.74 15.86 -8.51
CA ILE A 162 -6.67 16.11 -9.49
C ILE A 162 -7.35 16.44 -10.81
N ASN A 163 -7.35 17.69 -11.23
CA ASN A 163 -7.95 18.15 -12.48
C ASN A 163 -6.92 18.10 -13.62
N TYR A 164 -7.36 17.68 -14.81
CA TYR A 164 -6.57 17.61 -16.03
C TYR A 164 -7.26 18.21 -17.25
#